data_5954231fd1d38abf9c4e3f2a5e3dfc86
#
_entry.id   5954231fd1d38abf9c4e3f2a5e3dfc86
#
_cell.length_a   1.000
_cell.length_b   1.000
_cell.length_c   1.000
_cell.angle_alpha   90.00
_cell.angle_beta   90.00
_cell.angle_gamma   90.00
#
_symmetry.space_group_name_H-M   'P 1'
#
loop_
_entity.id
_entity.type
_entity.pdbx_description
1 polymer ?
#
loop_
_entity_poly.entity_id
_entity_poly.type
_entity_poly.pdbx_seq_one_letter_code
_entity_poly.pdbx_strand_id
1 'polypeptide(L)'
;IDGSWTNNIKRELFGGAQVSAVLPYDPIKKEIVLIQQFRPGTISKNFNNFLYEIVAGIIDKGESPETTAKRECIEETGCKIKSILPIQGYFPAPGSSESYYHLFLGEVEAFEGSRTMGLENENEDILVKCYNFNKVKEMLQNKEIVNGITLIALQWFFLNIYNY
;
A
#
# COMPACT_ATOMS: atom_id res chain seq x y z
N ILE A 1 -30.94 10.44 -11.16
CA ILE A 1 -30.02 11.39 -11.81
C ILE A 1 -30.82 12.49 -12.53
N ASP A 2 -32.11 12.34 -12.53
CA ASP A 2 -33.08 13.35 -13.00
C ASP A 2 -33.43 14.40 -11.92
N GLY A 3 -32.79 14.35 -10.73
CA GLY A 3 -33.05 15.22 -9.60
C GLY A 3 -34.15 14.75 -8.66
N SER A 4 -34.79 13.62 -8.95
CA SER A 4 -35.78 13.03 -8.06
C SER A 4 -35.14 12.18 -6.95
N TRP A 5 -35.88 11.93 -5.86
CA TRP A 5 -35.47 11.04 -4.80
C TRP A 5 -36.03 9.62 -5.01
N THR A 6 -35.21 8.63 -4.79
CA THR A 6 -35.65 7.23 -4.71
C THR A 6 -36.39 6.96 -3.39
N ASN A 7 -37.07 5.81 -3.29
CA ASN A 7 -37.56 5.32 -2.01
C ASN A 7 -36.39 5.07 -1.04
N ASN A 8 -36.69 5.04 0.26
CA ASN A 8 -35.71 4.73 1.30
C ASN A 8 -35.07 3.36 1.04
N ILE A 9 -33.76 3.30 1.01
CA ILE A 9 -32.99 2.08 0.87
C ILE A 9 -32.12 1.88 2.12
N LYS A 10 -31.92 0.61 2.54
CA LYS A 10 -30.99 0.26 3.60
C LYS A 10 -29.72 -0.28 2.98
N ARG A 11 -28.58 0.06 3.56
CA ARG A 11 -27.26 -0.48 3.22
C ARG A 11 -26.50 -0.81 4.48
N GLU A 12 -25.76 -1.91 4.44
CA GLU A 12 -24.77 -2.26 5.46
C GLU A 12 -23.41 -1.79 4.97
N LEU A 13 -22.67 -1.14 5.85
CA LEU A 13 -21.32 -0.67 5.59
C LEU A 13 -20.38 -1.26 6.64
N PHE A 14 -19.22 -1.70 6.22
CA PHE A 14 -18.13 -1.93 7.15
C PHE A 14 -17.64 -0.58 7.68
N GLY A 15 -17.51 -0.46 9.01
CA GLY A 15 -16.86 0.69 9.63
C GLY A 15 -15.49 0.90 9.01
N GLY A 16 -15.23 2.12 8.55
CA GLY A 16 -14.03 2.43 7.80
C GLY A 16 -12.91 2.96 8.65
N ALA A 17 -11.66 2.64 8.27
CA ALA A 17 -10.46 3.27 8.80
C ALA A 17 -9.94 4.34 7.83
N GLN A 18 -9.29 5.37 8.38
CA GLN A 18 -8.38 6.20 7.61
C GLN A 18 -7.05 5.45 7.52
N VAL A 19 -6.59 5.20 6.31
CA VAL A 19 -5.36 4.44 6.07
C VAL A 19 -4.35 5.33 5.37
N SER A 20 -3.11 5.27 5.80
CA SER A 20 -1.99 5.88 5.12
C SER A 20 -1.12 4.80 4.50
N ALA A 21 -0.78 4.95 3.22
CA ALA A 21 0.06 4.02 2.51
C ALA A 21 1.16 4.75 1.74
N VAL A 22 2.31 4.13 1.65
CA VAL A 22 3.46 4.69 0.96
C VAL A 22 4.15 3.63 0.10
N LEU A 23 4.51 4.03 -1.12
CA LEU A 23 5.40 3.26 -1.99
C LEU A 23 6.84 3.71 -1.71
N PRO A 24 7.65 2.93 -0.98
CA PRO A 24 9.04 3.26 -0.74
C PRO A 24 9.89 2.92 -1.97
N TYR A 25 10.71 3.88 -2.44
CA TYR A 25 11.59 3.68 -3.60
C TYR A 25 12.96 4.33 -3.39
N ASP A 26 13.96 3.75 -4.01
CA ASP A 26 15.32 4.29 -4.08
C ASP A 26 15.60 4.75 -5.52
N PRO A 27 15.70 6.06 -5.77
CA PRO A 27 15.96 6.57 -7.12
C PRO A 27 17.39 6.32 -7.59
N ILE A 28 18.35 6.13 -6.67
CA ILE A 28 19.76 5.91 -6.98
C ILE A 28 19.99 4.46 -7.38
N LYS A 29 19.53 3.50 -6.56
CA LYS A 29 19.64 2.06 -6.85
C LYS A 29 18.60 1.59 -7.87
N LYS A 30 17.60 2.42 -8.17
CA LYS A 30 16.44 2.09 -9.03
C LYS A 30 15.68 0.87 -8.49
N GLU A 31 15.35 0.92 -7.21
CA GLU A 31 14.66 -0.17 -6.51
C GLU A 31 13.39 0.32 -5.82
N ILE A 32 12.43 -0.58 -5.72
CA ILE A 32 11.20 -0.43 -4.96
C ILE A 32 11.24 -1.42 -3.80
N VAL A 33 10.86 -0.97 -2.62
CA VAL A 33 10.70 -1.84 -1.45
C VAL A 33 9.26 -2.35 -1.42
N LEU A 34 9.10 -3.67 -1.46
CA LEU A 34 7.81 -4.33 -1.29
C LEU A 34 7.83 -5.22 -0.06
N ILE A 35 6.67 -5.38 0.54
CA ILE A 35 6.44 -6.28 1.64
C ILE A 35 5.57 -7.46 1.21
N GLN A 36 5.65 -8.55 1.97
CA GLN A 36 4.72 -9.67 1.87
C GLN A 36 4.27 -10.06 3.27
N GLN A 37 2.98 -10.11 3.49
CA GLN A 37 2.38 -10.61 4.72
C GLN A 37 1.15 -11.45 4.42
N PHE A 38 0.74 -12.27 5.40
CA PHE A 38 -0.42 -13.12 5.29
C PHE A 38 -1.72 -12.30 5.25
N ARG A 39 -2.57 -12.58 4.25
CA ARG A 39 -3.87 -11.92 4.09
C ARG A 39 -5.00 -12.95 4.06
N PRO A 40 -5.81 -13.06 5.13
CA PRO A 40 -6.86 -14.08 5.23
C PRO A 40 -7.96 -13.97 4.15
N GLY A 41 -8.17 -12.77 3.60
CA GLY A 41 -9.15 -12.53 2.54
C GLY A 41 -8.88 -13.28 1.23
N THR A 42 -7.70 -13.87 1.06
CA THR A 42 -7.32 -14.59 -0.16
C THR A 42 -7.49 -16.10 -0.07
N ILE A 43 -7.70 -16.65 1.14
CA ILE A 43 -7.74 -18.10 1.40
C ILE A 43 -8.77 -18.82 0.52
N SER A 44 -9.96 -18.26 0.38
CA SER A 44 -11.08 -18.91 -0.35
C SER A 44 -10.92 -18.91 -1.87
N LYS A 45 -9.88 -18.29 -2.41
CA LYS A 45 -9.69 -18.07 -3.85
C LYS A 45 -8.50 -18.83 -4.45
N ASN A 46 -7.83 -19.68 -3.68
CA ASN A 46 -6.60 -20.38 -4.11
C ASN A 46 -5.48 -19.45 -4.58
N PHE A 47 -5.44 -18.23 -4.08
CA PHE A 47 -4.32 -17.32 -4.29
C PHE A 47 -3.20 -17.62 -3.30
N ASN A 48 -1.98 -17.15 -3.63
CA ASN A 48 -0.94 -17.03 -2.62
C ASN A 48 -1.43 -16.06 -1.53
N ASN A 49 -1.48 -16.53 -0.29
CA ASN A 49 -1.97 -15.74 0.84
C ASN A 49 -0.97 -14.69 1.32
N PHE A 50 0.26 -14.72 0.81
CA PHE A 50 1.31 -13.72 1.02
C PHE A 50 1.37 -12.82 -0.21
N LEU A 51 0.65 -11.71 -0.18
CA LEU A 51 0.57 -10.78 -1.30
C LEU A 51 1.78 -9.85 -1.31
N TYR A 52 2.20 -9.45 -2.51
CA TYR A 52 3.10 -8.31 -2.66
C TYR A 52 2.34 -7.02 -2.40
N GLU A 53 2.81 -6.25 -1.44
CA GLU A 53 2.16 -5.03 -0.99
C GLU A 53 3.15 -3.88 -0.83
N ILE A 54 2.64 -2.65 -0.85
CA ILE A 54 3.34 -1.48 -0.34
C ILE A 54 3.06 -1.33 1.14
N VAL A 55 3.85 -0.53 1.83
CA VAL A 55 3.65 -0.19 3.25
C VAL A 55 2.30 0.49 3.46
N ALA A 56 1.53 0.07 4.45
CA ALA A 56 0.25 0.69 4.79
C ALA A 56 -0.20 0.41 6.21
N GLY A 57 -0.64 1.43 6.92
CA GLY A 57 -1.21 1.30 8.25
C GLY A 57 -2.38 2.24 8.53
N ILE A 58 -3.05 1.99 9.63
CA ILE A 58 -4.18 2.80 10.12
C ILE A 58 -3.61 4.09 10.72
N ILE A 59 -4.27 5.21 10.44
CA ILE A 59 -3.92 6.50 11.00
C ILE A 59 -4.40 6.56 12.44
N ASP A 60 -3.47 6.67 13.37
CA ASP A 60 -3.78 6.76 14.79
C ASP A 60 -4.40 8.12 15.15
N LYS A 61 -5.12 8.15 16.28
CA LYS A 61 -5.76 9.37 16.76
C LYS A 61 -4.73 10.48 17.01
N GLY A 62 -4.83 11.53 16.24
CA GLY A 62 -3.93 12.72 16.33
C GLY A 62 -2.74 12.65 15.39
N GLU A 63 -2.54 11.58 14.65
CA GLU A 63 -1.55 11.53 13.57
C GLU A 63 -2.06 12.20 12.29
N SER A 64 -1.14 12.72 11.52
CA SER A 64 -1.39 13.09 10.12
C SER A 64 -1.13 11.88 9.21
N PRO A 65 -1.76 11.80 8.02
CA PRO A 65 -1.47 10.73 7.06
C PRO A 65 0.02 10.61 6.73
N GLU A 66 0.73 11.74 6.61
CA GLU A 66 2.17 11.76 6.34
C GLU A 66 2.99 11.20 7.51
N THR A 67 2.61 11.51 8.75
CA THR A 67 3.28 10.99 9.96
C THR A 67 3.12 9.47 10.02
N THR A 68 1.90 8.97 9.83
CA THR A 68 1.62 7.53 9.79
C THR A 68 2.42 6.83 8.69
N ALA A 69 2.45 7.37 7.46
CA ALA A 69 3.25 6.79 6.37
C ALA A 69 4.74 6.64 6.73
N LYS A 70 5.31 7.64 7.44
CA LYS A 70 6.70 7.60 7.88
C LYS A 70 6.93 6.59 9.01
N ARG A 71 6.01 6.49 9.97
CA ARG A 71 6.06 5.52 11.08
C ARG A 71 5.97 4.10 10.54
N GLU A 72 4.94 3.79 9.76
CA GLU A 72 4.71 2.47 9.19
C GLU A 72 5.86 2.00 8.29
N CYS A 73 6.45 2.94 7.52
CA CYS A 73 7.62 2.60 6.69
C CYS A 73 8.80 2.10 7.52
N ILE A 74 9.01 2.66 8.71
CA ILE A 74 10.06 2.21 9.64
C ILE A 74 9.67 0.87 10.27
N GLU A 75 8.44 0.72 10.75
CA GLU A 75 7.94 -0.47 11.43
C GLU A 75 7.91 -1.69 10.51
N GLU A 76 7.35 -1.54 9.32
CA GLU A 76 7.18 -2.63 8.35
C GLU A 76 8.45 -2.93 7.52
N THR A 77 9.35 -1.96 7.32
CA THR A 77 10.53 -2.16 6.42
C THR A 77 11.88 -1.86 7.03
N GLY A 78 11.93 -1.15 8.15
CA GLY A 78 13.16 -0.59 8.70
C GLY A 78 13.75 0.56 7.89
N CYS A 79 13.06 1.05 6.86
CA CYS A 79 13.53 2.14 6.01
C CYS A 79 13.00 3.49 6.50
N LYS A 80 13.89 4.49 6.56
CA LYS A 80 13.52 5.87 6.89
C LYS A 80 13.25 6.65 5.62
N ILE A 81 12.09 7.28 5.52
CA ILE A 81 11.72 8.16 4.39
C ILE A 81 12.53 9.46 4.47
N LYS A 82 13.25 9.78 3.38
CA LYS A 82 14.04 11.00 3.19
C LYS A 82 13.17 12.15 2.68
N SER A 83 12.35 11.85 1.68
CA SER A 83 11.35 12.77 1.12
C SER A 83 10.05 12.04 0.84
N ILE A 84 8.92 12.73 0.94
CA ILE A 84 7.59 12.16 0.74
C ILE A 84 6.76 13.06 -0.17
N LEU A 85 6.09 12.45 -1.13
CA LEU A 85 5.22 13.13 -2.09
C LEU A 85 3.81 12.53 -2.02
N PRO A 86 2.76 13.35 -1.79
CA PRO A 86 1.39 12.85 -1.88
C PRO A 86 1.04 12.48 -3.33
N ILE A 87 0.46 11.31 -3.51
CA ILE A 87 -0.03 10.82 -4.80
C ILE A 87 -1.50 11.17 -4.94
N GLN A 88 -2.34 10.55 -4.12
CA GLN A 88 -3.80 10.70 -4.19
C GLN A 88 -4.47 10.13 -2.94
N GLY A 89 -5.66 10.66 -2.59
CA GLY A 89 -6.58 10.01 -1.67
C GLY A 89 -7.73 9.36 -2.44
N TYR A 90 -8.23 8.22 -1.95
CA TYR A 90 -9.32 7.51 -2.63
C TYR A 90 -10.09 6.57 -1.69
N PHE A 91 -11.30 6.20 -2.12
CA PHE A 91 -12.12 5.18 -1.46
C PHE A 91 -11.89 3.83 -2.14
N PRO A 92 -11.35 2.79 -1.45
CA PRO A 92 -11.08 1.49 -2.06
C PRO A 92 -12.36 0.70 -2.40
N ALA A 93 -13.42 0.87 -1.61
CA ALA A 93 -14.68 0.13 -1.78
C ALA A 93 -15.89 0.96 -1.31
N PRO A 94 -16.24 2.09 -1.97
CA PRO A 94 -17.24 3.05 -1.46
C PRO A 94 -18.67 2.50 -1.44
N GLY A 95 -18.93 1.37 -2.05
CA GLY A 95 -20.24 0.70 -1.99
C GLY A 95 -20.46 -0.13 -0.72
N SER A 96 -19.41 -0.42 0.06
CA SER A 96 -19.47 -1.34 1.20
C SER A 96 -18.61 -0.95 2.40
N SER A 97 -17.74 0.05 2.27
CA SER A 97 -16.85 0.50 3.33
C SER A 97 -16.69 2.02 3.32
N GLU A 98 -16.54 2.59 4.51
CA GLU A 98 -16.23 4.00 4.72
C GLU A 98 -14.71 4.28 4.74
N SER A 99 -13.88 3.28 4.51
CA SER A 99 -12.42 3.43 4.50
C SER A 99 -11.98 4.43 3.45
N TYR A 100 -11.03 5.29 3.83
CA TYR A 100 -10.38 6.24 2.93
C TYR A 100 -8.86 6.08 3.01
N TYR A 101 -8.20 6.05 1.87
CA TYR A 101 -6.78 5.79 1.77
C TYR A 101 -6.04 7.02 1.29
N HIS A 102 -4.98 7.39 1.98
CA HIS A 102 -4.01 8.42 1.60
C HIS A 102 -2.76 7.75 1.04
N LEU A 103 -2.46 7.96 -0.23
CA LEU A 103 -1.35 7.30 -0.92
C LEU A 103 -0.20 8.27 -1.14
N PHE A 104 1.01 7.82 -0.80
CA PHE A 104 2.25 8.57 -0.91
C PHE A 104 3.31 7.82 -1.70
N LEU A 105 4.27 8.57 -2.26
CA LEU A 105 5.57 8.07 -2.72
C LEU A 105 6.62 8.50 -1.71
N GLY A 106 7.45 7.58 -1.23
CA GLY A 106 8.49 7.86 -0.24
C GLY A 106 9.88 7.50 -0.75
N GLU A 107 10.79 8.48 -0.80
CA GLU A 107 12.19 8.20 -1.11
C GLU A 107 12.87 7.61 0.12
N VAL A 108 13.52 6.45 -0.07
CA VAL A 108 14.27 5.74 0.95
C VAL A 108 15.66 5.36 0.44
N GLU A 109 16.47 4.76 1.30
CA GLU A 109 17.67 4.04 0.91
C GLU A 109 17.37 2.54 0.94
N ALA A 110 17.43 1.90 -0.22
CA ALA A 110 17.22 0.48 -0.36
C ALA A 110 18.36 -0.32 0.27
N PHE A 111 18.05 -1.50 0.76
CA PHE A 111 19.00 -2.41 1.42
C PHE A 111 19.23 -3.67 0.58
N GLU A 112 20.27 -4.40 0.89
CA GLU A 112 20.57 -5.67 0.23
C GLU A 112 19.90 -6.86 0.94
N GLY A 113 19.47 -7.86 0.17
CA GLY A 113 18.85 -9.08 0.68
C GLY A 113 17.38 -8.93 1.03
N SER A 114 16.96 -9.62 2.08
CA SER A 114 15.61 -9.59 2.64
C SER A 114 15.65 -9.39 4.15
N ARG A 115 14.57 -8.88 4.71
CA ARG A 115 14.39 -8.69 6.17
C ARG A 115 13.06 -9.28 6.59
N THR A 116 12.99 -9.77 7.82
CA THR A 116 11.72 -10.05 8.50
C THR A 116 11.49 -8.91 9.48
N MET A 117 10.33 -8.29 9.35
CA MET A 117 9.92 -7.09 10.10
C MET A 117 8.49 -7.28 10.62
N GLY A 118 7.93 -6.24 11.20
CA GLY A 118 6.61 -6.22 11.82
C GLY A 118 6.70 -6.16 13.34
N LEU A 119 5.59 -5.85 13.99
CA LEU A 119 5.50 -5.71 15.43
C LEU A 119 4.98 -7.00 16.07
N GLU A 120 5.74 -7.61 16.98
CA GLU A 120 5.34 -8.83 17.69
C GLU A 120 4.01 -8.68 18.47
N ASN A 121 3.78 -7.50 19.04
CA ASN A 121 2.55 -7.19 19.76
C ASN A 121 1.32 -7.08 18.86
N GLU A 122 1.51 -6.95 17.55
CA GLU A 122 0.47 -6.93 16.52
C GLU A 122 0.37 -8.26 15.76
N ASN A 123 1.20 -9.24 16.13
CA ASN A 123 1.33 -10.54 15.45
C ASN A 123 1.66 -10.39 13.97
N GLU A 124 2.49 -9.42 13.63
CA GLU A 124 2.93 -9.18 12.27
C GLU A 124 4.18 -10.01 11.94
N ASP A 125 4.12 -10.69 10.81
CA ASP A 125 5.25 -11.41 10.19
C ASP A 125 5.35 -10.93 8.75
N ILE A 126 6.26 -9.98 8.51
CA ILE A 126 6.39 -9.22 7.28
C ILE A 126 7.74 -9.53 6.62
N LEU A 127 7.72 -10.17 5.46
CA LEU A 127 8.90 -10.32 4.63
C LEU A 127 9.09 -9.06 3.77
N VAL A 128 10.24 -8.40 3.92
CA VAL A 128 10.58 -7.18 3.19
C VAL A 128 11.70 -7.45 2.19
N LYS A 129 11.55 -6.97 0.97
CA LYS A 129 12.57 -7.11 -0.07
C LYS A 129 12.57 -5.94 -1.04
N CYS A 130 13.77 -5.57 -1.50
CA CYS A 130 13.96 -4.59 -2.55
C CYS A 130 13.97 -5.27 -3.93
N TYR A 131 13.30 -4.67 -4.89
CA TYR A 131 13.20 -5.16 -6.26
C TYR A 131 13.56 -4.05 -7.23
N ASN A 132 14.41 -4.38 -8.21
CA ASN A 132 14.71 -3.44 -9.29
C ASN A 132 13.43 -3.02 -10.05
N PHE A 133 13.38 -1.78 -10.52
CA PHE A 133 12.21 -1.23 -11.23
C PHE A 133 11.75 -2.11 -12.40
N ASN A 134 12.67 -2.66 -13.18
CA ASN A 134 12.32 -3.55 -14.28
C ASN A 134 11.66 -4.84 -13.79
N LYS A 135 12.16 -5.41 -12.68
CA LYS A 135 11.53 -6.61 -12.08
C LYS A 135 10.12 -6.31 -11.58
N VAL A 136 9.91 -5.18 -10.93
CA VAL A 136 8.55 -4.79 -10.48
C VAL A 136 7.62 -4.59 -11.68
N LYS A 137 8.13 -4.02 -12.77
CA LYS A 137 7.37 -3.89 -14.02
C LYS A 137 6.97 -5.25 -14.61
N GLU A 138 7.90 -6.22 -14.63
CA GLU A 138 7.58 -7.60 -15.04
C GLU A 138 6.52 -8.22 -14.13
N MET A 139 6.62 -8.03 -12.80
CA MET A 139 5.62 -8.53 -11.84
C MET A 139 4.22 -7.96 -12.13
N LEU A 140 4.11 -6.66 -12.49
CA LEU A 140 2.85 -6.06 -12.91
C LEU A 140 2.32 -6.70 -14.20
N GLN A 141 3.18 -6.85 -15.21
CA GLN A 141 2.81 -7.45 -16.51
C GLN A 141 2.37 -8.91 -16.36
N ASN A 142 3.04 -9.65 -15.50
CA ASN A 142 2.74 -11.05 -15.18
C ASN A 142 1.54 -11.21 -14.23
N LYS A 143 0.93 -10.11 -13.77
CA LYS A 143 -0.21 -10.12 -12.83
C LYS A 143 0.12 -10.76 -11.47
N GLU A 144 1.37 -10.69 -11.05
CA GLU A 144 1.82 -11.16 -9.74
C GLU A 144 1.35 -10.21 -8.62
N ILE A 145 1.12 -8.94 -8.94
CA ILE A 145 0.60 -7.92 -8.01
C ILE A 145 -0.93 -7.93 -8.10
N VAL A 146 -1.58 -8.33 -7.03
CA VAL A 146 -3.05 -8.43 -6.95
C VAL A 146 -3.66 -7.60 -5.82
N ASN A 147 -2.84 -6.96 -4.99
CA ASN A 147 -3.28 -6.00 -3.98
C ASN A 147 -3.63 -4.66 -4.63
N GLY A 148 -4.83 -4.14 -4.39
CA GLY A 148 -5.37 -2.97 -5.11
C GLY A 148 -4.57 -1.69 -4.90
N ILE A 149 -4.21 -1.34 -3.65
CA ILE A 149 -3.44 -0.12 -3.37
C ILE A 149 -2.04 -0.19 -3.97
N THR A 150 -1.43 -1.37 -3.96
CA THR A 150 -0.12 -1.62 -4.56
C THR A 150 -0.17 -1.44 -6.07
N LEU A 151 -1.22 -1.97 -6.73
CA LEU A 151 -1.45 -1.76 -8.16
C LEU A 151 -1.56 -0.27 -8.52
N ILE A 152 -2.36 0.49 -7.76
CA ILE A 152 -2.54 1.94 -7.99
C ILE A 152 -1.20 2.67 -7.83
N ALA A 153 -0.47 2.41 -6.76
CA ALA A 153 0.81 3.05 -6.47
C ALA A 153 1.86 2.77 -7.55
N LEU A 154 2.01 1.51 -7.94
CA LEU A 154 2.99 1.10 -8.95
C LEU A 154 2.64 1.61 -10.35
N GLN A 155 1.36 1.56 -10.75
CA GLN A 155 0.92 2.13 -12.01
C GLN A 155 1.16 3.65 -12.06
N TRP A 156 0.82 4.35 -10.98
CA TRP A 156 1.10 5.78 -10.88
C TRP A 156 2.61 6.07 -10.99
N PHE A 157 3.45 5.28 -10.29
CA PHE A 157 4.90 5.43 -10.32
C PHE A 157 5.47 5.26 -11.73
N PHE A 158 5.07 4.20 -12.43
CA PHE A 158 5.57 3.95 -13.79
C PHE A 158 5.01 4.93 -14.83
N LEU A 159 3.88 5.59 -14.57
CA LEU A 159 3.33 6.61 -15.46
C LEU A 159 3.93 8.00 -15.24
N ASN A 160 4.35 8.34 -14.01
CA ASN A 160 4.69 9.71 -13.64
C ASN A 160 6.16 9.92 -13.27
N ILE A 161 6.82 8.90 -12.72
CA ILE A 161 8.19 9.00 -12.22
C ILE A 161 9.17 8.27 -13.11
N TYR A 162 8.87 7.04 -13.48
CA TYR A 162 9.75 6.20 -14.30
C TYR A 162 9.24 6.15 -15.74
N ASN A 163 9.25 7.29 -16.39
CA ASN A 163 9.02 7.38 -17.83
C ASN A 163 10.30 6.94 -18.59
N TYR A 164 10.12 6.19 -19.70
CA TYR A 164 11.16 5.73 -20.62
C TYR A 164 11.84 6.88 -21.34
#